data_ca3c2011f283dff4dbe0621d0e86b55f
#
_entry.id   ca3c2011f283dff4dbe0621d0e86b55f
#
_cell.length_a   1.000
_cell.length_b   1.000
_cell.length_c   1.000
_cell.angle_alpha   90.00
_cell.angle_beta   90.00
_cell.angle_gamma   90.00
#
_symmetry.space_group_name_H-M   'P 1'
#
loop_
_entity.id
_entity.type
_entity.pdbx_description
1 polymer ?
#
loop_
_entity_poly.entity_id
_entity_poly.type
_entity_poly.pdbx_seq_one_letter_code
_entity_poly.pdbx_strand_id
1 'polypeptide(L)'
;MMIRFRFTSVFLMLLSVVLLIPLSARAAVELTFWHSMDSNLNTELIRLVNRFNESQTVYHVEPIYKGSYEQTLAAGIAAYRTGNAPDILQVYDVGTPNMMHSGAIIPVFDLFNQVGIDNDEKAFLPAVRLFYSDSQTGHLISQPFNSSTPVLYYNKDAFIKAGLDPDKPPRTWNELAYDAMRLRESGMTCGYTNAGQQGWILLEAFSVWNGLPIATKNNGFDGVDAHLLVNGPLQVAHITQLAEMMKKKEFSYFGRNDEGTTRFYNGDCGILTTSSGGLRKIQNYAKFHYGVGMLPYSEEAKGAPQNTFIGGASLWVMKGKAASHYQGIAEFLHFLTLPENAAEWHQMTGYLPVTQPAYELTRDQGFYARYPGSDVALKQLTNKPPLPYTRGFRLGNMPQIRTIMDEELEKVWAEQETPQQALDNVVSRGDLLLQHFAQSVSRHS
;
A
#
# COMPACT_ATOMS: atom_id res chain seq x y z
N MET A 1 76.51 73.90 -21.94
CA MET A 1 75.10 74.14 -22.29
C MET A 1 74.42 72.79 -22.33
N MET A 2 73.76 72.36 -21.22
CA MET A 2 73.20 71.01 -20.99
C MET A 2 71.72 71.13 -21.15
N ILE A 3 71.13 70.38 -22.12
CA ILE A 3 69.70 70.27 -22.34
C ILE A 3 69.25 68.97 -21.64
N ARG A 4 68.38 69.11 -20.62
CA ARG A 4 67.74 67.97 -19.95
C ARG A 4 66.42 67.62 -20.66
N PHE A 5 66.33 66.37 -21.18
CA PHE A 5 65.03 65.77 -21.65
C PHE A 5 64.33 65.20 -20.43
N ARG A 6 63.07 65.57 -20.25
CA ARG A 6 62.13 64.97 -19.33
C ARG A 6 61.25 63.93 -20.11
N PHE A 7 61.38 62.66 -19.71
CA PHE A 7 60.47 61.62 -20.12
C PHE A 7 59.26 61.63 -19.21
N THR A 8 58.07 61.87 -19.79
CA THR A 8 56.75 61.69 -19.14
C THR A 8 56.24 60.30 -19.47
N SER A 9 56.18 59.37 -18.49
CA SER A 9 55.59 58.03 -18.59
C SER A 9 54.07 58.17 -18.47
N VAL A 10 53.34 57.86 -19.53
CA VAL A 10 51.87 57.70 -19.51
C VAL A 10 51.57 56.27 -19.09
N PHE A 11 51.02 56.09 -17.85
CA PHE A 11 50.56 54.82 -17.32
C PHE A 11 49.13 54.59 -17.88
N LEU A 12 48.94 53.66 -18.86
CA LEU A 12 47.62 53.20 -19.34
C LEU A 12 47.07 52.21 -18.36
N MET A 13 46.08 52.61 -17.54
CA MET A 13 45.34 51.77 -16.64
C MET A 13 44.22 51.08 -17.42
N LEU A 14 44.43 49.79 -17.81
CA LEU A 14 43.38 48.94 -18.40
C LEU A 14 42.39 48.56 -17.31
N LEU A 15 41.24 49.19 -17.29
CA LEU A 15 40.13 48.85 -16.39
C LEU A 15 39.42 47.61 -16.97
N SER A 16 39.75 46.40 -16.49
CA SER A 16 39.02 45.18 -16.82
C SER A 16 37.64 45.21 -16.15
N VAL A 17 36.63 45.61 -16.89
CA VAL A 17 35.22 45.45 -16.44
C VAL A 17 34.86 43.97 -16.55
N VAL A 18 34.93 43.24 -15.42
CA VAL A 18 34.35 41.91 -15.28
C VAL A 18 32.83 42.10 -15.28
N LEU A 19 32.17 41.82 -16.42
CA LEU A 19 30.72 41.70 -16.50
C LEU A 19 30.30 40.46 -15.62
N LEU A 20 29.96 40.72 -14.38
CA LEU A 20 29.17 39.78 -13.55
C LEU A 20 27.81 39.67 -14.21
N ILE A 21 27.65 38.71 -15.12
CA ILE A 21 26.32 38.27 -15.60
C ILE A 21 25.67 37.65 -14.37
N PRO A 22 24.59 38.23 -13.84
CA PRO A 22 23.84 37.56 -12.77
C PRO A 22 23.37 36.22 -13.35
N LEU A 23 23.90 35.08 -12.87
CA LEU A 23 23.23 33.80 -13.04
C LEU A 23 21.86 33.98 -12.36
N SER A 24 20.84 34.27 -13.17
CA SER A 24 19.46 34.21 -12.68
C SER A 24 19.27 32.80 -12.18
N ALA A 25 19.30 32.60 -10.87
CA ALA A 25 18.89 31.35 -10.24
C ALA A 25 17.45 31.10 -10.73
N ARG A 26 17.31 30.17 -11.65
CA ARG A 26 15.98 29.77 -12.12
C ARG A 26 15.27 29.18 -10.91
N ALA A 27 14.11 29.72 -10.56
CA ALA A 27 13.29 29.17 -9.49
C ALA A 27 13.02 27.67 -9.79
N ALA A 28 13.13 26.83 -8.79
CA ALA A 28 12.81 25.41 -8.93
C ALA A 28 11.39 25.24 -9.44
N VAL A 29 11.15 24.16 -10.18
CA VAL A 29 9.80 23.77 -10.60
C VAL A 29 9.12 23.13 -9.39
N GLU A 30 8.05 23.76 -8.90
CA GLU A 30 7.27 23.27 -7.77
C GLU A 30 6.34 22.15 -8.19
N LEU A 31 6.46 20.98 -7.56
CA LEU A 31 5.65 19.79 -7.81
C LEU A 31 4.84 19.45 -6.56
N THR A 32 3.53 19.31 -6.71
CA THR A 32 2.63 18.95 -5.61
C THR A 32 2.39 17.45 -5.54
N PHE A 33 2.62 16.86 -4.37
CA PHE A 33 2.39 15.44 -4.10
C PHE A 33 1.33 15.27 -3.00
N TRP A 34 0.12 14.84 -3.36
CA TRP A 34 -0.95 14.58 -2.41
C TRP A 34 -0.90 13.13 -1.92
N HIS A 35 -0.90 12.94 -0.60
CA HIS A 35 -0.71 11.64 0.03
C HIS A 35 -1.57 11.43 1.28
N SER A 36 -1.63 10.16 1.72
CA SER A 36 -2.40 9.67 2.88
C SER A 36 -1.49 9.11 3.98
N MET A 37 -0.18 9.35 3.91
CA MET A 37 0.74 8.86 4.94
C MET A 37 0.59 9.70 6.20
N ASP A 38 0.25 9.07 7.32
CA ASP A 38 0.09 9.71 8.63
C ASP A 38 1.18 9.31 9.63
N SER A 39 1.23 9.97 10.77
CA SER A 39 2.09 9.62 11.91
C SER A 39 3.55 9.34 11.49
N ASN A 40 4.09 8.17 11.84
CA ASN A 40 5.46 7.77 11.49
C ASN A 40 5.66 7.67 9.97
N LEU A 41 4.65 7.22 9.22
CA LEU A 41 4.73 7.11 7.77
C LEU A 41 4.89 8.48 7.11
N ASN A 42 4.21 9.49 7.64
CA ASN A 42 4.37 10.88 7.19
C ASN A 42 5.80 11.40 7.47
N THR A 43 6.32 11.13 8.65
CA THR A 43 7.69 11.53 9.00
C THR A 43 8.72 10.94 8.04
N GLU A 44 8.60 9.64 7.74
CA GLU A 44 9.52 8.97 6.81
C GLU A 44 9.34 9.44 5.37
N LEU A 45 8.09 9.72 4.94
CA LEU A 45 7.82 10.28 3.62
C LEU A 45 8.46 11.66 3.46
N ILE A 46 8.28 12.56 4.43
CA ILE A 46 8.88 13.90 4.41
C ILE A 46 10.40 13.79 4.35
N ARG A 47 11.02 12.89 5.12
CA ARG A 47 12.45 12.66 5.10
C ARG A 47 12.93 12.22 3.72
N LEU A 48 12.23 11.31 3.09
CA LEU A 48 12.55 10.82 1.73
C LEU A 48 12.40 11.93 0.68
N VAL A 49 11.33 12.72 0.74
CA VAL A 49 11.09 13.87 -0.14
C VAL A 49 12.17 14.95 0.05
N ASN A 50 12.53 15.27 1.29
CA ASN A 50 13.61 16.25 1.57
C ASN A 50 14.94 15.81 0.97
N ARG A 51 15.30 14.53 1.02
CA ARG A 51 16.50 14.00 0.37
C ARG A 51 16.48 14.22 -1.15
N PHE A 52 15.35 14.06 -1.81
CA PHE A 52 15.22 14.41 -3.22
C PHE A 52 15.41 15.91 -3.43
N ASN A 53 14.74 16.75 -2.66
CA ASN A 53 14.81 18.19 -2.77
C ASN A 53 16.23 18.74 -2.50
N GLU A 54 16.98 18.11 -1.57
CA GLU A 54 18.37 18.48 -1.25
C GLU A 54 19.39 17.94 -2.26
N SER A 55 19.07 16.90 -3.02
CA SER A 55 19.99 16.27 -3.97
C SER A 55 20.17 17.06 -5.27
N GLN A 56 19.30 18.00 -5.57
CA GLN A 56 19.29 18.80 -6.79
C GLN A 56 18.58 20.16 -6.53
N THR A 57 18.60 21.08 -7.52
CA THR A 57 18.06 22.45 -7.38
C THR A 57 17.05 22.83 -8.48
N VAL A 58 16.68 21.86 -9.32
CA VAL A 58 15.82 22.10 -10.49
C VAL A 58 14.34 21.91 -10.14
N TYR A 59 14.06 20.96 -9.25
CA TYR A 59 12.70 20.58 -8.85
C TYR A 59 12.56 20.66 -7.34
N HIS A 60 11.35 21.00 -6.89
CA HIS A 60 10.99 20.95 -5.48
C HIS A 60 9.66 20.23 -5.34
N VAL A 61 9.63 19.11 -4.62
CA VAL A 61 8.42 18.34 -4.34
C VAL A 61 7.85 18.79 -3.00
N GLU A 62 6.59 19.24 -3.01
CA GLU A 62 5.83 19.60 -1.81
C GLU A 62 4.87 18.46 -1.46
N PRO A 63 5.12 17.67 -0.39
CA PRO A 63 4.21 16.62 0.05
C PRO A 63 3.06 17.24 0.86
N ILE A 64 1.82 16.96 0.47
CA ILE A 64 0.61 17.51 1.08
C ILE A 64 -0.28 16.36 1.58
N TYR A 65 -0.40 16.23 2.90
CA TYR A 65 -1.29 15.26 3.53
C TYR A 65 -2.77 15.63 3.30
N LYS A 66 -3.57 14.68 2.81
CA LYS A 66 -4.99 14.88 2.47
C LYS A 66 -5.96 14.02 3.30
N GLY A 67 -5.48 13.43 4.39
CA GLY A 67 -6.30 12.55 5.23
C GLY A 67 -6.18 11.07 4.85
N SER A 68 -7.25 10.30 5.05
CA SER A 68 -7.28 8.88 4.72
C SER A 68 -7.14 8.63 3.21
N TYR A 69 -6.95 7.38 2.81
CA TYR A 69 -6.92 7.00 1.38
C TYR A 69 -8.20 7.41 0.65
N GLU A 70 -9.37 7.22 1.27
CA GLU A 70 -10.68 7.60 0.72
C GLU A 70 -10.79 9.12 0.54
N GLN A 71 -10.35 9.87 1.55
CA GLN A 71 -10.35 11.34 1.52
C GLN A 71 -9.40 11.87 0.46
N THR A 72 -8.20 11.29 0.33
CA THR A 72 -7.20 11.68 -0.67
C THR A 72 -7.70 11.39 -2.08
N LEU A 73 -8.30 10.22 -2.34
CA LEU A 73 -8.88 9.89 -3.64
C LEU A 73 -10.04 10.84 -3.97
N ALA A 74 -10.95 11.09 -3.03
CA ALA A 74 -12.08 12.00 -3.22
C ALA A 74 -11.61 13.43 -3.52
N ALA A 75 -10.61 13.92 -2.78
CA ALA A 75 -9.99 15.23 -3.02
C ALA A 75 -9.33 15.31 -4.39
N GLY A 76 -8.62 14.26 -4.82
CA GLY A 76 -7.99 14.18 -6.14
C GLY A 76 -9.02 14.23 -7.28
N ILE A 77 -10.12 13.50 -7.17
CA ILE A 77 -11.23 13.51 -8.14
C ILE A 77 -11.86 14.91 -8.23
N ALA A 78 -12.14 15.54 -7.08
CA ALA A 78 -12.72 16.88 -7.04
C ALA A 78 -11.78 17.92 -7.67
N ALA A 79 -10.50 17.88 -7.32
CA ALA A 79 -9.49 18.78 -7.85
C ALA A 79 -9.29 18.62 -9.36
N TYR A 80 -9.30 17.39 -9.88
CA TYR A 80 -9.20 17.14 -11.32
C TYR A 80 -10.37 17.78 -12.08
N ARG A 81 -11.60 17.63 -11.58
CA ARG A 81 -12.81 18.23 -12.19
C ARG A 81 -12.77 19.76 -12.26
N THR A 82 -12.04 20.39 -11.36
CA THR A 82 -11.90 21.86 -11.29
C THR A 82 -10.60 22.37 -11.91
N GLY A 83 -9.79 21.49 -12.54
CA GLY A 83 -8.51 21.85 -13.15
C GLY A 83 -7.37 22.12 -12.16
N ASN A 84 -7.53 21.74 -10.88
CA ASN A 84 -6.57 21.97 -9.80
C ASN A 84 -5.95 20.67 -9.26
N ALA A 85 -5.87 19.62 -10.08
CA ALA A 85 -5.26 18.35 -9.68
C ALA A 85 -3.80 18.54 -9.24
N PRO A 86 -3.29 17.76 -8.27
CA PRO A 86 -1.85 17.76 -7.97
C PRO A 86 -1.03 17.22 -9.15
N ASP A 87 0.29 17.29 -9.07
CA ASP A 87 1.19 16.65 -10.03
C ASP A 87 1.21 15.14 -9.82
N ILE A 88 1.30 14.72 -8.56
CA ILE A 88 1.32 13.32 -8.13
C ILE A 88 0.21 13.09 -7.11
N LEU A 89 -0.60 12.05 -7.34
CA LEU A 89 -1.66 11.62 -6.42
C LEU A 89 -1.38 10.20 -5.93
N GLN A 90 -1.29 10.01 -4.62
CA GLN A 90 -1.28 8.67 -4.03
C GLN A 90 -2.69 8.11 -3.99
N VAL A 91 -2.88 6.94 -4.59
CA VAL A 91 -4.16 6.23 -4.59
C VAL A 91 -3.95 4.80 -4.14
N TYR A 92 -4.80 4.36 -3.18
CA TYR A 92 -4.74 3.01 -2.66
C TYR A 92 -5.26 1.96 -3.66
N ASP A 93 -4.98 0.70 -3.40
CA ASP A 93 -5.20 -0.43 -4.30
C ASP A 93 -6.59 -0.47 -4.94
N VAL A 94 -7.65 -0.28 -4.15
CA VAL A 94 -9.04 -0.31 -4.64
C VAL A 94 -9.42 0.83 -5.58
N GLY A 95 -8.69 1.92 -5.58
CA GLY A 95 -8.88 3.04 -6.50
C GLY A 95 -8.30 2.80 -7.89
N THR A 96 -7.46 1.78 -8.06
CA THR A 96 -6.73 1.49 -9.31
C THR A 96 -7.64 1.39 -10.54
N PRO A 97 -8.73 0.60 -10.56
CA PRO A 97 -9.58 0.50 -11.74
C PRO A 97 -10.26 1.83 -12.12
N ASN A 98 -10.68 2.59 -11.12
CA ASN A 98 -11.30 3.90 -11.35
C ASN A 98 -10.29 4.90 -11.95
N MET A 99 -9.05 4.90 -11.47
CA MET A 99 -8.00 5.75 -12.03
C MET A 99 -7.64 5.36 -13.46
N MET A 100 -7.51 4.05 -13.75
CA MET A 100 -7.23 3.54 -15.11
C MET A 100 -8.24 4.02 -16.15
N HIS A 101 -9.52 4.07 -15.79
CA HIS A 101 -10.61 4.48 -16.68
C HIS A 101 -11.01 5.96 -16.56
N SER A 102 -10.32 6.75 -15.74
CA SER A 102 -10.68 8.15 -15.47
C SER A 102 -10.39 9.10 -16.63
N GLY A 103 -9.47 8.74 -17.52
CA GLY A 103 -8.92 9.67 -18.53
C GLY A 103 -8.03 10.79 -17.95
N ALA A 104 -7.85 10.83 -16.61
CA ALA A 104 -7.20 11.92 -15.88
C ALA A 104 -5.70 11.74 -15.69
N ILE A 105 -5.14 10.60 -16.08
CA ILE A 105 -3.75 10.20 -15.75
C ILE A 105 -2.90 10.04 -17.01
N ILE A 106 -1.60 10.14 -16.82
CA ILE A 106 -0.60 9.65 -17.78
C ILE A 106 -0.05 8.34 -17.20
N PRO A 107 -0.11 7.22 -17.96
CA PRO A 107 0.56 6.00 -17.55
C PRO A 107 2.05 6.25 -17.26
N VAL A 108 2.55 5.68 -16.19
CA VAL A 108 3.95 5.87 -15.78
C VAL A 108 4.92 5.41 -16.88
N PHE A 109 4.60 4.30 -17.55
CA PHE A 109 5.36 3.85 -18.73
C PHE A 109 5.48 4.93 -19.81
N ASP A 110 4.36 5.58 -20.16
CA ASP A 110 4.34 6.63 -21.18
C ASP A 110 5.11 7.87 -20.72
N LEU A 111 4.98 8.24 -19.44
CA LEU A 111 5.74 9.35 -18.86
C LEU A 111 7.24 9.15 -19.03
N PHE A 112 7.76 7.99 -18.58
CA PHE A 112 9.20 7.71 -18.64
C PHE A 112 9.73 7.67 -20.06
N ASN A 113 8.97 7.09 -21.00
CA ASN A 113 9.31 7.13 -22.43
C ASN A 113 9.34 8.55 -22.98
N GLN A 114 8.34 9.38 -22.61
CA GLN A 114 8.24 10.78 -23.08
C GLN A 114 9.43 11.62 -22.63
N VAL A 115 9.94 11.41 -21.42
CA VAL A 115 11.04 12.21 -20.86
C VAL A 115 12.41 11.58 -21.08
N GLY A 116 12.49 10.33 -21.58
CA GLY A 116 13.73 9.64 -21.89
C GLY A 116 14.52 9.16 -20.64
N ILE A 117 13.83 8.91 -19.52
CA ILE A 117 14.42 8.30 -18.32
C ILE A 117 14.09 6.80 -18.34
N ASP A 118 15.10 5.97 -18.10
CA ASP A 118 14.89 4.52 -17.99
C ASP A 118 14.16 4.18 -16.69
N ASN A 119 13.04 3.47 -16.80
CA ASN A 119 12.32 2.88 -15.68
C ASN A 119 12.31 1.39 -15.85
N ASP A 120 13.24 0.69 -15.20
CA ASP A 120 13.30 -0.78 -15.27
C ASP A 120 12.09 -1.41 -14.58
N GLU A 121 10.98 -1.51 -15.33
CA GLU A 121 9.74 -2.13 -14.83
C GLU A 121 9.96 -3.57 -14.37
N LYS A 122 10.98 -4.28 -14.89
CA LYS A 122 11.27 -5.66 -14.51
C LYS A 122 11.98 -5.77 -13.16
N ALA A 123 12.53 -4.66 -12.67
CA ALA A 123 13.10 -4.61 -11.33
C ALA A 123 12.03 -4.69 -10.24
N PHE A 124 10.77 -4.32 -10.52
CA PHE A 124 9.70 -4.45 -9.55
C PHE A 124 9.35 -5.91 -9.27
N LEU A 125 9.07 -6.21 -8.00
CA LEU A 125 8.59 -7.52 -7.58
C LEU A 125 7.35 -7.93 -8.40
N PRO A 126 7.28 -9.15 -8.95
CA PRO A 126 6.20 -9.55 -9.85
C PRO A 126 4.78 -9.34 -9.27
N ALA A 127 4.56 -9.65 -7.99
CA ALA A 127 3.28 -9.48 -7.33
C ALA A 127 2.84 -8.01 -7.28
N VAL A 128 3.79 -7.07 -7.12
CA VAL A 128 3.55 -5.63 -7.10
C VAL A 128 3.34 -5.10 -8.51
N ARG A 129 4.25 -5.45 -9.43
CA ARG A 129 4.19 -5.01 -10.83
C ARG A 129 2.90 -5.43 -11.51
N LEU A 130 2.52 -6.69 -11.42
CA LEU A 130 1.31 -7.23 -12.06
C LEU A 130 0.03 -6.55 -11.56
N PHE A 131 0.02 -6.10 -10.32
CA PHE A 131 -1.13 -5.37 -9.78
C PHE A 131 -1.30 -3.99 -10.41
N TYR A 132 -0.22 -3.27 -10.70
CA TYR A 132 -0.27 -1.89 -11.21
C TYR A 132 0.02 -1.76 -12.71
N SER A 133 0.07 -2.88 -13.43
CA SER A 133 0.25 -2.88 -14.89
C SER A 133 -1.06 -3.00 -15.64
N ASP A 134 -1.09 -2.46 -16.84
CA ASP A 134 -2.13 -2.76 -17.82
C ASP A 134 -2.13 -4.27 -18.17
N SER A 135 -3.30 -4.89 -18.20
CA SER A 135 -3.41 -6.34 -18.41
C SER A 135 -3.14 -6.76 -19.86
N GLN A 136 -3.22 -5.86 -20.82
CA GLN A 136 -2.99 -6.16 -22.25
C GLN A 136 -1.53 -5.93 -22.63
N THR A 137 -0.93 -4.81 -22.19
CA THR A 137 0.43 -4.44 -22.55
C THR A 137 1.48 -4.93 -21.54
N GLY A 138 1.09 -5.16 -20.30
CA GLY A 138 1.98 -5.52 -19.20
C GLY A 138 2.82 -4.37 -18.65
N HIS A 139 2.61 -3.13 -19.15
CA HIS A 139 3.33 -1.94 -18.72
C HIS A 139 2.69 -1.27 -17.51
N LEU A 140 3.52 -0.64 -16.66
CA LEU A 140 3.06 0.06 -15.47
C LEU A 140 2.20 1.28 -15.81
N ILE A 141 1.03 1.36 -15.20
CA ILE A 141 0.13 2.52 -15.30
C ILE A 141 0.39 3.51 -14.16
N SER A 142 0.69 3.01 -12.97
CA SER A 142 1.08 3.81 -11.81
C SER A 142 2.37 3.29 -11.20
N GLN A 143 3.08 4.16 -10.46
CA GLN A 143 4.33 3.80 -9.81
C GLN A 143 4.05 3.08 -8.48
N PRO A 144 4.43 1.80 -8.33
CA PRO A 144 4.37 1.14 -7.04
C PRO A 144 5.16 1.90 -5.98
N PHE A 145 4.59 2.08 -4.78
CA PHE A 145 5.25 2.84 -3.73
C PHE A 145 5.17 2.16 -2.36
N ASN A 146 4.00 2.14 -1.74
CA ASN A 146 3.83 1.58 -0.41
C ASN A 146 2.90 0.36 -0.46
N SER A 147 3.41 -0.72 -1.01
CA SER A 147 2.69 -2.00 -1.10
C SER A 147 2.86 -2.81 0.18
N SER A 148 1.79 -3.49 0.58
CA SER A 148 1.72 -4.36 1.76
C SER A 148 0.88 -5.59 1.47
N THR A 149 0.75 -6.49 2.44
CA THR A 149 -0.26 -7.55 2.46
C THR A 149 -0.68 -7.78 3.90
N PRO A 150 -1.90 -8.29 4.18
CA PRO A 150 -2.24 -8.65 5.55
C PRO A 150 -1.35 -9.76 6.08
N VAL A 151 -0.89 -9.64 7.32
CA VAL A 151 -0.11 -10.64 8.03
C VAL A 151 -0.66 -10.81 9.45
N LEU A 152 -0.18 -11.81 10.17
CA LEU A 152 -0.54 -12.07 11.55
C LEU A 152 0.59 -11.60 12.48
N TYR A 153 0.23 -10.85 13.52
CA TYR A 153 1.10 -10.52 14.65
C TYR A 153 0.59 -11.19 15.90
N TYR A 154 1.50 -11.61 16.78
CA TYR A 154 1.11 -12.24 18.05
C TYR A 154 2.05 -11.88 19.19
N ASN A 155 1.49 -11.85 20.40
CA ASN A 155 2.20 -11.53 21.63
C ASN A 155 2.84 -12.80 22.21
N LYS A 156 4.15 -12.95 22.04
CA LYS A 156 4.91 -14.11 22.50
C LYS A 156 4.86 -14.30 24.01
N ASP A 157 4.89 -13.20 24.77
CA ASP A 157 4.85 -13.26 26.23
C ASP A 157 3.47 -13.74 26.70
N ALA A 158 2.40 -13.33 26.03
CA ALA A 158 1.06 -13.82 26.30
C ALA A 158 0.90 -15.30 25.91
N PHE A 159 1.53 -15.74 24.81
CA PHE A 159 1.55 -17.15 24.41
C PHE A 159 2.18 -18.01 25.50
N ILE A 160 3.35 -17.63 26.01
CA ILE A 160 4.02 -18.33 27.11
C ILE A 160 3.08 -18.42 28.31
N LYS A 161 2.45 -17.32 28.73
CA LYS A 161 1.52 -17.29 29.87
C LYS A 161 0.30 -18.17 29.64
N ALA A 162 -0.17 -18.31 28.40
CA ALA A 162 -1.29 -19.17 28.03
C ALA A 162 -0.91 -20.66 27.84
N GLY A 163 0.40 -21.00 27.99
CA GLY A 163 0.91 -22.35 27.76
C GLY A 163 0.99 -22.73 26.29
N LEU A 164 1.09 -21.72 25.41
CA LEU A 164 1.31 -21.86 23.97
C LEU A 164 2.80 -21.72 23.62
N ASP A 165 3.21 -22.30 22.50
CA ASP A 165 4.59 -22.18 21.99
C ASP A 165 4.81 -20.79 21.36
N PRO A 166 5.70 -19.95 21.93
CA PRO A 166 5.93 -18.58 21.43
C PRO A 166 6.60 -18.52 20.06
N ASP A 167 7.11 -19.64 19.54
CA ASP A 167 7.78 -19.69 18.24
C ASP A 167 6.91 -20.34 17.15
N LYS A 168 5.66 -20.69 17.49
CA LYS A 168 4.68 -21.27 16.57
C LYS A 168 3.43 -20.40 16.48
N PRO A 169 3.39 -19.41 15.56
CA PRO A 169 2.16 -18.71 15.27
C PRO A 169 1.12 -19.65 14.67
N PRO A 170 -0.19 -19.43 14.90
CA PRO A 170 -1.24 -20.26 14.33
C PRO A 170 -1.20 -20.20 12.81
N ARG A 171 -1.26 -21.34 12.15
CA ARG A 171 -1.19 -21.50 10.69
C ARG A 171 -2.56 -21.69 10.06
N THR A 172 -3.51 -22.19 10.82
CA THR A 172 -4.89 -22.42 10.37
C THR A 172 -5.86 -21.62 11.23
N TRP A 173 -7.08 -21.41 10.71
CA TRP A 173 -8.11 -20.71 11.47
C TRP A 173 -8.58 -21.52 12.69
N ASN A 174 -8.46 -22.86 12.65
CA ASN A 174 -8.74 -23.70 13.83
C ASN A 174 -7.66 -23.54 14.89
N GLU A 175 -6.38 -23.48 14.50
CA GLU A 175 -5.28 -23.18 15.43
C GLU A 175 -5.45 -21.77 16.03
N LEU A 176 -5.80 -20.76 15.21
CA LEU A 176 -6.03 -19.41 15.71
C LEU A 176 -7.17 -19.36 16.72
N ALA A 177 -8.28 -20.04 16.46
CA ALA A 177 -9.41 -20.10 17.38
C ALA A 177 -9.00 -20.78 18.70
N TYR A 178 -8.24 -21.87 18.63
CA TYR A 178 -7.70 -22.53 19.83
C TYR A 178 -6.76 -21.60 20.63
N ASP A 179 -5.83 -20.95 19.97
CA ASP A 179 -4.88 -20.03 20.62
C ASP A 179 -5.61 -18.82 21.23
N ALA A 180 -6.61 -18.27 20.52
CA ALA A 180 -7.44 -17.17 21.03
C ALA A 180 -8.22 -17.57 22.28
N MET A 181 -8.78 -18.78 22.31
CA MET A 181 -9.42 -19.35 23.50
C MET A 181 -8.42 -19.45 24.67
N ARG A 182 -7.22 -20.03 24.45
CA ARG A 182 -6.18 -20.18 25.48
C ARG A 182 -5.71 -18.84 26.03
N LEU A 183 -5.56 -17.84 25.15
CA LEU A 183 -5.21 -16.48 25.55
C LEU A 183 -6.30 -15.87 26.44
N ARG A 184 -7.57 -16.07 26.10
CA ARG A 184 -8.69 -15.65 26.95
C ARG A 184 -8.69 -16.33 28.31
N GLU A 185 -8.48 -17.64 28.37
CA GLU A 185 -8.39 -18.42 29.62
C GLU A 185 -7.22 -17.97 30.50
N SER A 186 -6.11 -17.48 29.89
CA SER A 186 -4.96 -16.94 30.63
C SER A 186 -5.21 -15.53 31.23
N GLY A 187 -6.38 -14.93 30.96
CA GLY A 187 -6.81 -13.65 31.51
C GLY A 187 -6.64 -12.45 30.56
N MET A 188 -6.35 -12.67 29.25
CA MET A 188 -6.34 -11.57 28.28
C MET A 188 -7.74 -11.02 28.01
N THR A 189 -7.84 -9.74 27.72
CA THR A 189 -9.13 -9.07 27.41
C THR A 189 -9.72 -9.57 26.10
N CYS A 190 -8.92 -9.82 25.07
CA CYS A 190 -9.34 -10.51 23.85
C CYS A 190 -8.24 -11.45 23.34
N GLY A 191 -8.62 -12.54 22.69
CA GLY A 191 -7.70 -13.49 22.09
C GLY A 191 -7.17 -13.00 20.75
N TYR A 192 -8.08 -12.66 19.86
CA TYR A 192 -7.81 -12.22 18.49
C TYR A 192 -8.59 -10.95 18.13
N THR A 193 -7.96 -10.09 17.35
CA THR A 193 -8.60 -8.94 16.67
C THR A 193 -8.04 -8.77 15.28
N ASN A 194 -8.76 -8.03 14.43
CA ASN A 194 -8.23 -7.49 13.20
C ASN A 194 -8.25 -5.96 13.21
N ALA A 195 -7.43 -5.32 12.39
CA ALA A 195 -7.41 -3.87 12.23
C ALA A 195 -7.26 -3.48 10.75
N GLY A 196 -7.84 -2.35 10.41
CA GLY A 196 -7.99 -1.89 9.03
C GLY A 196 -9.27 -2.44 8.40
N GLN A 197 -9.38 -2.36 7.09
CA GLN A 197 -10.58 -2.77 6.34
C GLN A 197 -10.83 -4.28 6.46
N GLN A 198 -11.90 -4.65 7.15
CA GLN A 198 -12.25 -6.06 7.38
C GLN A 198 -12.46 -6.83 6.08
N GLY A 199 -13.14 -6.20 5.11
CA GLY A 199 -13.38 -6.81 3.80
C GLY A 199 -12.08 -7.26 3.13
N TRP A 200 -11.02 -6.44 3.20
CA TRP A 200 -9.72 -6.80 2.66
C TRP A 200 -9.09 -8.01 3.34
N ILE A 201 -9.12 -8.08 4.67
CA ILE A 201 -8.44 -9.13 5.44
C ILE A 201 -9.27 -10.41 5.50
N LEU A 202 -10.56 -10.28 5.90
CA LEU A 202 -11.42 -11.42 6.25
C LEU A 202 -12.18 -12.00 5.06
N LEU A 203 -12.29 -11.30 3.93
CA LEU A 203 -12.97 -11.79 2.73
C LEU A 203 -12.03 -11.89 1.54
N GLU A 204 -11.39 -10.79 1.12
CA GLU A 204 -10.58 -10.75 -0.09
C GLU A 204 -9.28 -11.58 0.07
N ALA A 205 -8.44 -11.24 1.06
CA ALA A 205 -7.20 -11.97 1.31
C ALA A 205 -7.46 -13.39 1.77
N PHE A 206 -8.49 -13.62 2.61
CA PHE A 206 -8.94 -14.95 2.98
C PHE A 206 -9.26 -15.80 1.74
N SER A 207 -10.07 -15.28 0.81
CA SER A 207 -10.48 -16.03 -0.38
C SER A 207 -9.28 -16.45 -1.21
N VAL A 208 -8.42 -15.50 -1.62
CA VAL A 208 -7.30 -15.81 -2.50
C VAL A 208 -6.23 -16.67 -1.82
N TRP A 209 -5.99 -16.49 -0.53
CA TRP A 209 -5.09 -17.30 0.27
C TRP A 209 -5.55 -18.77 0.34
N ASN A 210 -6.85 -18.98 0.32
CA ASN A 210 -7.48 -20.30 0.29
C ASN A 210 -7.79 -20.82 -1.13
N GLY A 211 -7.28 -20.17 -2.17
CA GLY A 211 -7.39 -20.64 -3.55
C GLY A 211 -8.71 -20.32 -4.23
N LEU A 212 -9.45 -19.31 -3.75
CA LEU A 212 -10.72 -18.86 -4.30
C LEU A 212 -10.59 -17.46 -4.92
N PRO A 213 -11.16 -17.21 -6.10
CA PRO A 213 -11.32 -15.85 -6.61
C PRO A 213 -12.33 -15.06 -5.76
N ILE A 214 -12.20 -13.73 -5.73
CA ILE A 214 -13.18 -12.83 -5.11
C ILE A 214 -14.26 -12.36 -6.07
N ALA A 215 -14.02 -12.53 -7.39
CA ALA A 215 -14.97 -12.20 -8.43
C ALA A 215 -14.72 -13.05 -9.69
N THR A 216 -15.72 -13.09 -10.57
CA THR A 216 -15.60 -13.70 -11.91
C THR A 216 -14.56 -12.97 -12.77
N LYS A 217 -14.30 -13.44 -13.98
CA LYS A 217 -13.35 -12.82 -14.92
C LYS A 217 -11.94 -12.67 -14.32
N ASN A 218 -11.46 -13.69 -13.59
CA ASN A 218 -10.17 -13.62 -12.89
C ASN A 218 -10.05 -12.33 -12.04
N ASN A 219 -11.03 -12.09 -11.16
CA ASN A 219 -11.13 -10.87 -10.36
C ASN A 219 -11.20 -9.57 -11.21
N GLY A 220 -11.89 -9.61 -12.35
CA GLY A 220 -12.10 -8.48 -13.25
C GLY A 220 -10.94 -8.21 -14.22
N PHE A 221 -9.86 -9.00 -14.22
CA PHE A 221 -8.75 -8.82 -15.18
C PHE A 221 -9.16 -9.11 -16.62
N ASP A 222 -10.15 -9.98 -16.82
CA ASP A 222 -10.62 -10.42 -18.14
C ASP A 222 -11.89 -9.65 -18.60
N GLY A 223 -12.31 -8.63 -17.86
CA GLY A 223 -13.44 -7.79 -18.26
C GLY A 223 -14.09 -7.05 -17.10
N VAL A 224 -14.71 -5.90 -17.40
CA VAL A 224 -15.37 -5.02 -16.43
C VAL A 224 -16.74 -5.52 -15.97
N ASP A 225 -17.29 -6.54 -16.65
CA ASP A 225 -18.57 -7.20 -16.38
C ASP A 225 -18.43 -8.35 -15.35
N ALA A 226 -17.58 -8.14 -14.36
CA ALA A 226 -17.35 -9.11 -13.30
C ALA A 226 -18.46 -9.09 -12.24
N HIS A 227 -18.62 -10.22 -11.52
CA HIS A 227 -19.55 -10.42 -10.41
C HIS A 227 -18.78 -10.92 -9.18
N LEU A 228 -19.16 -10.48 -7.98
CA LEU A 228 -18.54 -10.91 -6.74
C LEU A 228 -18.80 -12.38 -6.43
N LEU A 229 -17.83 -13.05 -5.80
CA LEU A 229 -17.86 -14.47 -5.42
C LEU A 229 -17.51 -14.67 -3.93
N VAL A 230 -17.81 -13.69 -3.08
CA VAL A 230 -17.39 -13.70 -1.66
C VAL A 230 -18.42 -14.34 -0.71
N ASN A 231 -19.52 -14.91 -1.24
CA ASN A 231 -20.58 -15.57 -0.46
C ASN A 231 -20.60 -17.10 -0.61
N GLY A 232 -19.48 -17.68 -1.04
CA GLY A 232 -19.35 -19.13 -1.18
C GLY A 232 -19.29 -19.85 0.19
N PRO A 233 -19.47 -21.19 0.19
CA PRO A 233 -19.54 -21.97 1.43
C PRO A 233 -18.36 -21.77 2.36
N LEU A 234 -17.13 -21.62 1.82
CA LEU A 234 -15.92 -21.46 2.63
C LEU A 234 -15.88 -20.09 3.31
N GLN A 235 -16.25 -19.00 2.59
CA GLN A 235 -16.33 -17.66 3.15
C GLN A 235 -17.42 -17.59 4.24
N VAL A 236 -18.57 -18.18 3.99
CA VAL A 236 -19.66 -18.24 4.97
C VAL A 236 -19.22 -19.01 6.22
N ALA A 237 -18.56 -20.16 6.07
CA ALA A 237 -18.04 -20.94 7.19
C ALA A 237 -17.02 -20.14 8.01
N HIS A 238 -16.12 -19.41 7.34
CA HIS A 238 -15.14 -18.54 7.98
C HIS A 238 -15.79 -17.43 8.81
N ILE A 239 -16.73 -16.68 8.25
CA ILE A 239 -17.44 -15.62 8.97
C ILE A 239 -18.29 -16.20 10.11
N THR A 240 -18.86 -17.40 9.93
CA THR A 240 -19.59 -18.10 10.99
C THR A 240 -18.66 -18.44 12.15
N GLN A 241 -17.45 -18.96 11.88
CA GLN A 241 -16.45 -19.25 12.91
C GLN A 241 -16.08 -17.98 13.69
N LEU A 242 -15.83 -16.87 13.00
CA LEU A 242 -15.52 -15.59 13.64
C LEU A 242 -16.69 -15.05 14.49
N ALA A 243 -17.92 -15.18 14.01
CA ALA A 243 -19.10 -14.80 14.77
C ALA A 243 -19.23 -15.61 16.08
N GLU A 244 -19.00 -16.92 16.02
CA GLU A 244 -18.99 -17.77 17.22
C GLU A 244 -17.83 -17.43 18.17
N MET A 245 -16.65 -17.13 17.66
CA MET A 245 -15.52 -16.64 18.47
C MET A 245 -15.84 -15.29 19.14
N MET A 246 -16.58 -14.41 18.46
CA MET A 246 -17.00 -13.13 19.05
C MET A 246 -17.96 -13.33 20.24
N LYS A 247 -18.94 -14.22 20.13
CA LYS A 247 -19.85 -14.56 21.25
C LYS A 247 -19.08 -15.03 22.49
N LYS A 248 -17.97 -15.75 22.27
CA LYS A 248 -17.08 -16.25 23.35
C LYS A 248 -16.03 -15.23 23.78
N LYS A 249 -15.99 -14.04 23.19
CA LYS A 249 -14.95 -13.00 23.38
C LYS A 249 -13.52 -13.47 23.01
N GLU A 250 -13.42 -14.49 22.19
CA GLU A 250 -12.17 -14.97 21.60
C GLU A 250 -11.72 -14.08 20.46
N PHE A 251 -12.67 -13.58 19.66
CA PHE A 251 -12.52 -12.49 18.68
C PHE A 251 -13.19 -11.22 19.20
N SER A 252 -12.57 -10.06 18.96
CA SER A 252 -13.14 -8.75 19.29
C SER A 252 -12.91 -7.77 18.15
N TYR A 253 -13.96 -7.08 17.75
CA TYR A 253 -13.91 -6.02 16.74
C TYR A 253 -13.94 -4.66 17.42
N PHE A 254 -13.06 -3.73 17.01
CA PHE A 254 -12.90 -2.43 17.66
C PHE A 254 -13.12 -1.23 16.72
N GLY A 255 -13.51 -1.46 15.47
CA GLY A 255 -13.76 -0.40 14.50
C GLY A 255 -13.05 -0.64 13.17
N ARG A 256 -13.31 0.24 12.19
CA ARG A 256 -12.90 0.09 10.79
C ARG A 256 -11.47 0.52 10.48
N ASN A 257 -10.81 1.18 11.44
CA ASN A 257 -9.49 1.75 11.24
C ASN A 257 -8.42 0.96 12.00
N ASP A 258 -7.62 1.65 12.82
CA ASP A 258 -6.44 1.11 13.45
C ASP A 258 -6.63 0.81 14.96
N GLU A 259 -7.88 0.84 15.44
CA GLU A 259 -8.21 0.63 16.84
C GLU A 259 -7.76 -0.76 17.32
N GLY A 260 -7.91 -1.80 16.48
CA GLY A 260 -7.43 -3.15 16.77
C GLY A 260 -5.92 -3.23 16.97
N THR A 261 -5.13 -2.53 16.15
CA THR A 261 -3.67 -2.43 16.32
C THR A 261 -3.31 -1.79 17.65
N THR A 262 -4.04 -0.75 18.04
CA THR A 262 -3.86 -0.08 19.34
C THR A 262 -4.13 -1.04 20.50
N ARG A 263 -5.19 -1.84 20.45
CA ARG A 263 -5.49 -2.86 21.44
C ARG A 263 -4.42 -3.95 21.52
N PHE A 264 -3.87 -4.33 20.37
CA PHE A 264 -2.80 -5.32 20.34
C PHE A 264 -1.51 -4.79 21.00
N TYR A 265 -0.98 -3.65 20.59
CA TYR A 265 0.30 -3.17 21.14
C TYR A 265 0.19 -2.71 22.61
N ASN A 266 -1.02 -2.39 23.08
CA ASN A 266 -1.27 -2.16 24.52
C ASN A 266 -1.34 -3.46 25.34
N GLY A 267 -1.36 -4.64 24.68
CA GLY A 267 -1.42 -5.93 25.34
C GLY A 267 -2.84 -6.40 25.70
N ASP A 268 -3.89 -5.73 25.18
CA ASP A 268 -5.29 -6.13 25.40
C ASP A 268 -5.65 -7.39 24.60
N CYS A 269 -5.11 -7.54 23.39
CA CYS A 269 -5.32 -8.69 22.50
C CYS A 269 -4.01 -9.45 22.26
N GLY A 270 -4.10 -10.79 22.17
CA GLY A 270 -2.94 -11.66 21.99
C GLY A 270 -2.55 -11.90 20.55
N ILE A 271 -3.51 -11.83 19.60
CA ILE A 271 -3.30 -12.04 18.17
C ILE A 271 -3.97 -10.88 17.40
N LEU A 272 -3.31 -10.41 16.36
CA LEU A 272 -3.79 -9.36 15.46
C LEU A 272 -3.53 -9.77 14.02
N THR A 273 -4.52 -9.60 13.12
CA THR A 273 -4.28 -9.55 11.69
C THR A 273 -4.44 -8.14 11.18
N THR A 274 -3.43 -7.63 10.50
CA THR A 274 -3.43 -6.29 9.91
C THR A 274 -2.37 -6.20 8.80
N SER A 275 -2.25 -5.04 8.17
CA SER A 275 -1.23 -4.76 7.14
C SER A 275 0.20 -4.98 7.65
N SER A 276 1.06 -5.52 6.79
CA SER A 276 2.51 -5.56 7.03
C SER A 276 3.11 -4.16 7.21
N GLY A 277 2.51 -3.12 6.64
CA GLY A 277 2.88 -1.72 6.85
C GLY A 277 2.69 -1.22 8.28
N GLY A 278 1.98 -1.98 9.14
CA GLY A 278 1.82 -1.71 10.57
C GLY A 278 3.01 -2.13 11.44
N LEU A 279 3.98 -2.88 10.87
CA LEU A 279 5.08 -3.47 11.64
C LEU A 279 5.84 -2.44 12.48
N ARG A 280 6.18 -1.30 11.90
CA ARG A 280 6.98 -0.27 12.60
C ARG A 280 6.22 0.34 13.79
N LYS A 281 4.91 0.51 13.64
CA LYS A 281 4.05 0.97 14.73
C LYS A 281 4.04 -0.04 15.89
N ILE A 282 3.91 -1.32 15.58
CA ILE A 282 3.98 -2.39 16.58
C ILE A 282 5.36 -2.41 17.26
N GLN A 283 6.45 -2.32 16.51
CA GLN A 283 7.81 -2.25 17.06
C GLN A 283 8.00 -1.09 18.04
N ASN A 284 7.45 0.07 17.72
CA ASN A 284 7.64 1.28 18.52
C ASN A 284 6.81 1.29 19.81
N TYR A 285 5.62 0.68 19.79
CA TYR A 285 4.64 0.82 20.87
C TYR A 285 4.43 -0.44 21.71
N ALA A 286 4.64 -1.65 21.16
CA ALA A 286 4.52 -2.87 21.95
C ALA A 286 5.57 -2.94 23.04
N LYS A 287 5.14 -3.27 24.27
CA LYS A 287 6.02 -3.43 25.46
C LYS A 287 6.27 -4.91 25.79
N PHE A 288 6.04 -5.80 24.84
CA PHE A 288 6.20 -7.24 24.93
C PHE A 288 6.93 -7.78 23.70
N HIS A 289 7.45 -8.99 23.77
CA HIS A 289 8.02 -9.67 22.62
C HIS A 289 6.88 -10.10 21.68
N TYR A 290 6.95 -9.70 20.44
CA TYR A 290 5.97 -10.09 19.43
C TYR A 290 6.62 -10.97 18.36
N GLY A 291 5.77 -11.72 17.64
CA GLY A 291 6.15 -12.45 16.44
C GLY A 291 5.28 -12.03 15.25
N VAL A 292 5.73 -12.37 14.04
CA VAL A 292 5.00 -12.17 12.80
C VAL A 292 4.82 -13.52 12.13
N GLY A 293 3.60 -13.84 11.73
CA GLY A 293 3.23 -15.05 10.99
C GLY A 293 2.50 -14.73 9.70
N MET A 294 2.39 -15.71 8.82
CA MET A 294 1.49 -15.63 7.67
C MET A 294 0.04 -15.64 8.14
N LEU A 295 -0.88 -15.19 7.29
CA LEU A 295 -2.31 -15.34 7.55
C LEU A 295 -2.67 -16.83 7.75
N PRO A 296 -3.60 -17.14 8.64
CA PRO A 296 -4.14 -18.48 8.74
C PRO A 296 -4.90 -18.88 7.47
N TYR A 297 -4.81 -20.15 7.10
CA TYR A 297 -5.61 -20.71 6.02
C TYR A 297 -6.68 -21.67 6.55
N SER A 298 -7.67 -21.99 5.75
CA SER A 298 -8.68 -23.01 6.07
C SER A 298 -8.18 -24.40 5.70
N GLU A 299 -8.22 -25.34 6.63
CA GLU A 299 -7.87 -26.75 6.40
C GLU A 299 -8.82 -27.43 5.40
N GLU A 300 -10.04 -26.90 5.26
CA GLU A 300 -11.02 -27.38 4.27
C GLU A 300 -10.71 -26.95 2.85
N ALA A 301 -9.86 -25.94 2.66
CA ALA A 301 -9.46 -25.41 1.36
C ALA A 301 -8.39 -26.27 0.70
N LYS A 302 -8.78 -27.10 -0.25
CA LYS A 302 -7.86 -27.98 -0.97
C LYS A 302 -6.76 -27.19 -1.67
N GLY A 303 -5.50 -27.49 -1.32
CA GLY A 303 -4.33 -26.85 -1.89
C GLY A 303 -3.96 -25.49 -1.29
N ALA A 304 -4.65 -25.04 -0.25
CA ALA A 304 -4.22 -23.87 0.53
C ALA A 304 -2.94 -24.17 1.34
N PRO A 305 -2.19 -23.14 1.75
CA PRO A 305 -2.32 -21.75 1.30
C PRO A 305 -1.76 -21.51 -0.11
N GLN A 306 -2.28 -20.51 -0.82
CA GLN A 306 -1.80 -20.03 -2.12
C GLN A 306 -0.88 -18.80 -1.93
N ASN A 307 -1.08 -17.72 -2.71
CA ASN A 307 -0.50 -16.41 -2.48
C ASN A 307 -1.62 -15.46 -2.07
N THR A 308 -1.34 -14.49 -1.20
CA THR A 308 -2.17 -13.29 -1.08
C THR A 308 -1.85 -12.33 -2.23
N PHE A 309 -2.62 -11.27 -2.37
CA PHE A 309 -2.29 -10.13 -3.23
C PHE A 309 -1.93 -8.91 -2.38
N ILE A 310 -1.38 -7.89 -3.03
CA ILE A 310 -0.98 -6.67 -2.36
C ILE A 310 -2.18 -5.80 -1.98
N GLY A 311 -1.97 -5.00 -0.95
CA GLY A 311 -2.69 -3.77 -0.64
C GLY A 311 -1.74 -2.60 -0.57
N GLY A 312 -2.20 -1.49 0.00
CA GLY A 312 -1.42 -0.26 0.08
C GLY A 312 -1.72 0.66 -1.09
N ALA A 313 -0.73 1.39 -1.62
CA ALA A 313 -0.96 2.41 -2.62
C ALA A 313 0.16 2.54 -3.65
N SER A 314 -0.18 3.19 -4.78
CA SER A 314 0.74 3.60 -5.83
C SER A 314 0.61 5.10 -6.11
N LEU A 315 1.57 5.64 -6.85
CA LEU A 315 1.62 7.04 -7.23
C LEU A 315 1.15 7.21 -8.67
N TRP A 316 0.23 8.12 -8.87
CA TRP A 316 -0.42 8.40 -10.14
C TRP A 316 -0.03 9.77 -10.65
N VAL A 317 0.34 9.85 -11.93
CA VAL A 317 0.73 11.09 -12.60
C VAL A 317 -0.51 11.73 -13.22
N MET A 318 -0.84 12.95 -12.80
CA MET A 318 -2.04 13.62 -13.26
C MET A 318 -1.80 14.36 -14.58
N LYS A 319 -2.77 14.33 -15.50
CA LYS A 319 -2.74 15.08 -16.78
C LYS A 319 -2.87 16.58 -16.57
N GLY A 320 -2.53 17.32 -17.63
CA GLY A 320 -2.71 18.77 -17.69
C GLY A 320 -1.57 19.60 -17.13
N LYS A 321 -0.38 19.00 -16.98
CA LYS A 321 0.81 19.68 -16.47
C LYS A 321 1.75 20.13 -17.58
N ALA A 322 2.61 21.11 -17.30
CA ALA A 322 3.66 21.53 -18.23
C ALA A 322 4.73 20.44 -18.39
N ALA A 323 5.45 20.45 -19.51
CA ALA A 323 6.51 19.48 -19.79
C ALA A 323 7.60 19.45 -18.71
N SER A 324 7.94 20.62 -18.12
CA SER A 324 8.91 20.70 -17.02
C SER A 324 8.43 19.98 -15.75
N HIS A 325 7.12 19.94 -15.47
CA HIS A 325 6.58 19.17 -14.36
C HIS A 325 6.72 17.67 -14.62
N TYR A 326 6.38 17.22 -15.84
CA TYR A 326 6.51 15.78 -16.19
C TYR A 326 7.94 15.28 -16.09
N GLN A 327 8.94 16.10 -16.49
CA GLN A 327 10.34 15.77 -16.28
C GLN A 327 10.67 15.60 -14.78
N GLY A 328 10.26 16.57 -13.95
CA GLY A 328 10.52 16.51 -12.50
C GLY A 328 9.75 15.39 -11.79
N ILE A 329 8.52 15.10 -12.22
CA ILE A 329 7.76 13.95 -11.70
C ILE A 329 8.51 12.65 -11.99
N ALA A 330 8.98 12.43 -13.22
CA ALA A 330 9.71 11.23 -13.60
C ALA A 330 11.03 11.10 -12.81
N GLU A 331 11.78 12.17 -12.61
CA GLU A 331 13.00 12.16 -11.79
C GLU A 331 12.71 11.82 -10.33
N PHE A 332 11.63 12.35 -9.76
CA PHE A 332 11.22 12.01 -8.40
C PHE A 332 10.76 10.55 -8.29
N LEU A 333 9.93 10.06 -9.21
CA LEU A 333 9.50 8.66 -9.22
C LEU A 333 10.69 7.70 -9.40
N HIS A 334 11.64 8.03 -10.26
CA HIS A 334 12.88 7.26 -10.41
C HIS A 334 13.70 7.26 -9.11
N PHE A 335 13.88 8.42 -8.47
CA PHE A 335 14.57 8.53 -7.18
C PHE A 335 13.97 7.61 -6.11
N LEU A 336 12.64 7.48 -6.05
CA LEU A 336 11.98 6.60 -5.09
C LEU A 336 12.33 5.11 -5.29
N THR A 337 12.69 4.70 -6.51
CA THR A 337 13.03 3.31 -6.86
C THR A 337 14.51 2.97 -6.78
N LEU A 338 15.36 3.94 -6.53
CA LEU A 338 16.77 3.68 -6.25
C LEU A 338 16.88 2.68 -5.11
N PRO A 339 17.76 1.65 -5.22
CA PRO A 339 17.81 0.55 -4.24
C PRO A 339 17.94 1.01 -2.80
N GLU A 340 18.78 2.02 -2.52
CA GLU A 340 18.97 2.60 -1.20
C GLU A 340 17.70 3.28 -0.66
N ASN A 341 16.94 3.98 -1.50
CA ASN A 341 15.73 4.69 -1.09
C ASN A 341 14.58 3.73 -0.85
N ALA A 342 14.38 2.77 -1.76
CA ALA A 342 13.33 1.77 -1.64
C ALA A 342 13.61 0.78 -0.49
N ALA A 343 14.88 0.40 -0.26
CA ALA A 343 15.27 -0.43 0.87
C ALA A 343 15.04 0.28 2.21
N GLU A 344 15.45 1.56 2.31
CA GLU A 344 15.23 2.34 3.51
C GLU A 344 13.74 2.55 3.81
N TRP A 345 12.93 2.88 2.79
CA TRP A 345 11.49 2.98 2.93
C TRP A 345 10.87 1.69 3.48
N HIS A 346 11.25 0.53 2.92
CA HIS A 346 10.85 -0.77 3.43
C HIS A 346 11.23 -0.97 4.90
N GLN A 347 12.49 -0.74 5.24
CA GLN A 347 13.04 -0.96 6.59
C GLN A 347 12.42 -0.05 7.65
N MET A 348 12.08 1.19 7.28
CA MET A 348 11.55 2.19 8.19
C MET A 348 10.03 2.13 8.34
N THR A 349 9.32 1.48 7.43
CA THR A 349 7.85 1.45 7.43
C THR A 349 7.25 0.05 7.66
N GLY A 350 7.88 -1.00 7.13
CA GLY A 350 7.32 -2.35 7.05
C GLY A 350 6.53 -2.63 5.76
N TYR A 351 6.40 -1.64 4.85
CA TYR A 351 5.93 -1.91 3.49
C TYR A 351 6.91 -2.81 2.74
N LEU A 352 6.49 -3.40 1.62
CA LEU A 352 7.35 -4.26 0.81
C LEU A 352 8.54 -3.48 0.21
N PRO A 353 9.67 -4.14 -0.01
CA PRO A 353 10.78 -3.56 -0.78
C PRO A 353 10.47 -3.63 -2.27
N VAL A 354 9.53 -2.83 -2.76
CA VAL A 354 8.81 -2.95 -4.05
C VAL A 354 9.65 -3.39 -5.26
N THR A 355 10.99 -3.30 -5.18
CA THR A 355 11.92 -3.75 -6.22
C THR A 355 12.84 -4.87 -5.73
N GLN A 356 13.30 -5.72 -6.66
CA GLN A 356 14.25 -6.80 -6.38
C GLN A 356 15.61 -6.27 -5.85
N PRO A 357 16.22 -5.21 -6.43
CA PRO A 357 17.45 -4.64 -5.87
C PRO A 357 17.30 -4.11 -4.43
N ALA A 358 16.16 -3.51 -4.08
CA ALA A 358 15.90 -3.07 -2.71
C ALA A 358 15.77 -4.24 -1.73
N TYR A 359 15.14 -5.34 -2.16
CA TYR A 359 15.09 -6.57 -1.36
C TYR A 359 16.48 -7.14 -1.11
N GLU A 360 17.30 -7.25 -2.17
CA GLU A 360 18.66 -7.79 -2.08
C GLU A 360 19.54 -6.93 -1.18
N LEU A 361 19.50 -5.62 -1.34
CA LEU A 361 20.23 -4.69 -0.48
C LEU A 361 19.79 -4.82 1.00
N THR A 362 18.50 -4.92 1.27
CA THR A 362 17.97 -5.11 2.62
C THR A 362 18.45 -6.43 3.23
N ARG A 363 18.44 -7.52 2.46
CA ARG A 363 18.96 -8.83 2.86
C ARG A 363 20.47 -8.76 3.17
N ASP A 364 21.24 -8.18 2.28
CA ASP A 364 22.71 -8.11 2.38
C ASP A 364 23.16 -7.20 3.54
N GLN A 365 22.35 -6.23 3.93
CA GLN A 365 22.52 -5.45 5.15
C GLN A 365 22.20 -6.24 6.43
N GLY A 366 21.74 -7.49 6.33
CA GLY A 366 21.37 -8.33 7.47
C GLY A 366 20.11 -7.87 8.20
N PHE A 367 19.24 -7.10 7.55
CA PHE A 367 18.04 -6.54 8.19
C PHE A 367 17.08 -7.63 8.65
N TYR A 368 16.80 -8.63 7.81
CA TYR A 368 15.87 -9.71 8.15
C TYR A 368 16.37 -10.63 9.28
N ALA A 369 17.68 -10.74 9.45
CA ALA A 369 18.27 -11.46 10.58
C ALA A 369 18.13 -10.68 11.90
N ARG A 370 18.24 -9.34 11.83
CA ARG A 370 18.06 -8.45 13.01
C ARG A 370 16.61 -8.27 13.41
N TYR A 371 15.69 -8.32 12.43
CA TYR A 371 14.25 -8.12 12.63
C TYR A 371 13.48 -9.31 12.03
N PRO A 372 13.48 -10.48 12.73
CA PRO A 372 12.79 -11.67 12.26
C PRO A 372 11.30 -11.40 12.03
N GLY A 373 10.77 -11.92 10.92
CA GLY A 373 9.38 -11.73 10.52
C GLY A 373 9.13 -10.54 9.59
N SER A 374 10.12 -9.64 9.39
CA SER A 374 9.98 -8.52 8.45
C SER A 374 9.88 -8.95 6.97
N ASP A 375 10.22 -10.20 6.65
CA ASP A 375 10.11 -10.80 5.32
C ASP A 375 8.86 -11.68 5.13
N VAL A 376 8.02 -11.84 6.15
CA VAL A 376 6.82 -12.70 6.11
C VAL A 376 5.85 -12.26 5.02
N ALA A 377 5.64 -10.96 4.86
CA ALA A 377 4.77 -10.42 3.82
C ALA A 377 5.23 -10.83 2.41
N LEU A 378 6.53 -10.73 2.13
CA LEU A 378 7.09 -11.14 0.85
C LEU A 378 6.96 -12.65 0.64
N LYS A 379 7.29 -13.45 1.64
CA LYS A 379 7.14 -14.92 1.60
C LYS A 379 5.69 -15.34 1.34
N GLN A 380 4.73 -14.64 1.92
CA GLN A 380 3.31 -14.91 1.73
C GLN A 380 2.83 -14.59 0.31
N LEU A 381 3.33 -13.51 -0.28
CA LEU A 381 3.02 -13.11 -1.66
C LEU A 381 3.65 -14.04 -2.72
N THR A 382 4.69 -14.76 -2.35
CA THR A 382 5.47 -15.64 -3.24
C THR A 382 5.49 -17.10 -2.78
N ASN A 383 4.48 -17.51 -1.99
CA ASN A 383 4.41 -18.83 -1.37
C ASN A 383 4.31 -19.97 -2.42
N LYS A 384 3.62 -19.70 -3.54
CA LYS A 384 3.42 -20.64 -4.65
C LYS A 384 3.52 -19.94 -6.00
N PRO A 385 3.60 -20.68 -7.13
CA PRO A 385 3.38 -20.08 -8.44
C PRO A 385 2.04 -19.33 -8.48
N PRO A 386 2.00 -18.10 -9.05
CA PRO A 386 0.81 -17.28 -9.01
C PRO A 386 -0.32 -17.89 -9.86
N LEU A 387 -1.55 -17.82 -9.32
CA LEU A 387 -2.77 -18.09 -10.05
C LEU A 387 -3.30 -16.78 -10.70
N PRO A 388 -4.14 -16.85 -11.73
CA PRO A 388 -4.64 -15.65 -12.41
C PRO A 388 -5.24 -14.61 -11.46
N TYR A 389 -5.97 -15.03 -10.44
CA TYR A 389 -6.64 -14.17 -9.47
C TYR A 389 -5.79 -13.82 -8.24
N THR A 390 -4.62 -14.47 -8.01
CA THR A 390 -3.74 -14.09 -6.89
C THR A 390 -2.90 -12.84 -7.18
N ARG A 391 -2.91 -12.33 -8.41
CA ARG A 391 -2.25 -11.07 -8.78
C ARG A 391 -3.01 -9.82 -8.34
N GLY A 392 -4.25 -9.96 -7.82
CA GLY A 392 -5.09 -8.86 -7.36
C GLY A 392 -6.46 -8.82 -8.03
N PHE A 393 -6.94 -7.63 -8.36
CA PHE A 393 -8.26 -7.41 -8.97
C PHE A 393 -8.29 -6.19 -9.90
N ARG A 394 -9.32 -6.15 -10.76
CA ARG A 394 -9.69 -5.02 -11.64
C ARG A 394 -11.19 -4.76 -11.53
N LEU A 395 -11.66 -4.55 -10.30
CA LEU A 395 -13.06 -4.34 -9.96
C LEU A 395 -13.31 -2.86 -9.71
N GLY A 396 -14.21 -2.25 -10.46
CA GLY A 396 -14.57 -0.85 -10.28
C GLY A 396 -15.35 -0.60 -9.00
N ASN A 397 -15.31 0.62 -8.50
CA ASN A 397 -16.05 1.05 -7.29
C ASN A 397 -15.73 0.22 -6.02
N MET A 398 -14.55 -0.42 -5.98
CA MET A 398 -14.12 -1.22 -4.82
C MET A 398 -14.06 -0.44 -3.50
N PRO A 399 -13.75 0.87 -3.45
CA PRO A 399 -13.87 1.63 -2.21
C PRO A 399 -15.25 1.51 -1.57
N GLN A 400 -16.30 1.67 -2.38
CA GLN A 400 -17.69 1.55 -1.91
C GLN A 400 -18.06 0.10 -1.61
N ILE A 401 -17.54 -0.86 -2.38
CA ILE A 401 -17.76 -2.29 -2.12
C ILE A 401 -17.12 -2.72 -0.79
N ARG A 402 -15.90 -2.27 -0.46
CA ARG A 402 -15.30 -2.51 0.86
C ARG A 402 -16.11 -1.89 2.00
N THR A 403 -16.67 -0.70 1.78
CA THR A 403 -17.60 -0.10 2.76
C THR A 403 -18.82 -0.99 2.99
N ILE A 404 -19.40 -1.57 1.91
CA ILE A 404 -20.51 -2.53 2.02
C ILE A 404 -20.06 -3.79 2.78
N MET A 405 -18.87 -4.32 2.50
CA MET A 405 -18.33 -5.47 3.24
C MET A 405 -18.23 -5.17 4.74
N ASP A 406 -17.71 -4.02 5.11
CA ASP A 406 -17.59 -3.61 6.52
C ASP A 406 -18.99 -3.47 7.17
N GLU A 407 -19.93 -2.82 6.50
CA GLU A 407 -21.32 -2.67 6.99
C GLU A 407 -22.00 -4.00 7.25
N GLU A 408 -21.91 -4.95 6.31
CA GLU A 408 -22.56 -6.25 6.44
C GLU A 408 -21.89 -7.12 7.50
N LEU A 409 -20.54 -7.10 7.58
CA LEU A 409 -19.82 -7.80 8.65
C LEU A 409 -20.16 -7.23 10.05
N GLU A 410 -20.27 -5.90 10.19
CA GLU A 410 -20.68 -5.26 11.44
C GLU A 410 -22.06 -5.71 11.90
N LYS A 411 -23.00 -5.94 10.98
CA LYS A 411 -24.31 -6.49 11.30
C LYS A 411 -24.23 -7.95 11.81
N VAL A 412 -23.30 -8.74 11.27
CA VAL A 412 -23.01 -10.09 11.80
C VAL A 412 -22.48 -9.99 13.21
N TRP A 413 -21.50 -9.08 13.46
CA TRP A 413 -20.96 -8.88 14.80
C TRP A 413 -21.97 -8.38 15.82
N ALA A 414 -22.96 -7.62 15.35
CA ALA A 414 -24.08 -7.15 16.17
C ALA A 414 -25.25 -8.18 16.27
N GLU A 415 -25.09 -9.37 15.73
CA GLU A 415 -26.12 -10.44 15.68
C GLU A 415 -27.43 -10.00 14.99
N GLN A 416 -27.35 -9.03 14.06
CA GLN A 416 -28.50 -8.52 13.30
C GLN A 416 -28.77 -9.35 12.02
N GLU A 417 -27.72 -9.95 11.45
CA GLU A 417 -27.79 -10.78 10.26
C GLU A 417 -26.98 -12.07 10.45
N THR A 418 -27.39 -13.13 9.75
CA THR A 418 -26.56 -14.33 9.65
C THR A 418 -25.39 -14.10 8.70
N PRO A 419 -24.26 -14.81 8.83
CA PRO A 419 -23.15 -14.73 7.89
C PRO A 419 -23.56 -14.92 6.43
N GLN A 420 -24.45 -15.86 6.14
CA GLN A 420 -24.95 -16.07 4.79
C GLN A 420 -25.71 -14.85 4.26
N GLN A 421 -26.66 -14.30 5.04
CA GLN A 421 -27.41 -13.11 4.64
C GLN A 421 -26.50 -11.91 4.39
N ALA A 422 -25.53 -11.67 5.29
CA ALA A 422 -24.59 -10.58 5.15
C ALA A 422 -23.74 -10.71 3.87
N LEU A 423 -23.19 -11.89 3.59
CA LEU A 423 -22.38 -12.08 2.38
C LEU A 423 -23.22 -12.07 1.10
N ASP A 424 -24.46 -12.54 1.12
CA ASP A 424 -25.40 -12.39 -0.01
C ASP A 424 -25.73 -10.90 -0.26
N ASN A 425 -25.88 -10.11 0.78
CA ASN A 425 -26.04 -8.65 0.69
C ASN A 425 -24.80 -7.97 0.12
N VAL A 426 -23.60 -8.38 0.53
CA VAL A 426 -22.34 -7.89 -0.06
C VAL A 426 -22.33 -8.12 -1.57
N VAL A 427 -22.66 -9.34 -2.01
CA VAL A 427 -22.69 -9.69 -3.44
C VAL A 427 -23.75 -8.86 -4.17
N SER A 428 -25.00 -8.85 -3.69
CA SER A 428 -26.09 -8.16 -4.39
C SER A 428 -25.88 -6.64 -4.49
N ARG A 429 -25.44 -6.00 -3.41
CA ARG A 429 -25.15 -4.55 -3.36
C ARG A 429 -23.89 -4.20 -4.15
N GLY A 430 -22.84 -5.04 -4.03
CA GLY A 430 -21.57 -4.84 -4.73
C GLY A 430 -21.70 -5.02 -6.23
N ASP A 431 -22.44 -6.01 -6.69
CA ASP A 431 -22.69 -6.26 -8.13
C ASP A 431 -23.39 -5.08 -8.80
N LEU A 432 -24.31 -4.38 -8.11
CA LEU A 432 -24.91 -3.16 -8.63
C LEU A 432 -23.85 -2.07 -8.89
N LEU A 433 -22.86 -1.93 -8.01
CA LEU A 433 -21.76 -0.99 -8.20
C LEU A 433 -20.83 -1.40 -9.34
N LEU A 434 -20.54 -2.70 -9.49
CA LEU A 434 -19.77 -3.23 -10.62
C LEU A 434 -20.50 -2.99 -11.96
N GLN A 435 -21.82 -3.23 -12.02
CA GLN A 435 -22.64 -2.96 -13.21
C GLN A 435 -22.63 -1.46 -13.58
N HIS A 436 -22.77 -0.55 -12.61
CA HIS A 436 -22.68 0.88 -12.85
C HIS A 436 -21.30 1.28 -13.40
N PHE A 437 -20.23 0.69 -12.87
CA PHE A 437 -18.88 0.93 -13.38
C PHE A 437 -18.75 0.45 -14.82
N ALA A 438 -19.15 -0.78 -15.12
CA ALA A 438 -19.10 -1.33 -16.47
C ALA A 438 -19.86 -0.46 -17.49
N GLN A 439 -21.06 0.02 -17.13
CA GLN A 439 -21.84 0.94 -17.96
C GLN A 439 -21.12 2.28 -18.18
N SER A 440 -20.43 2.81 -17.17
CA SER A 440 -19.67 4.06 -17.31
C SER A 440 -18.49 3.91 -18.25
N VAL A 441 -17.75 2.81 -18.15
CA VAL A 441 -16.62 2.50 -19.05
C VAL A 441 -17.08 2.35 -20.49
N SER A 442 -18.18 1.61 -20.73
CA SER A 442 -18.72 1.37 -22.09
C SER A 442 -19.21 2.65 -22.81
N ARG A 443 -19.55 3.72 -22.07
CA ARG A 443 -19.96 5.00 -22.64
C ARG A 443 -18.79 5.88 -23.06
N HIS A 444 -17.59 5.59 -22.63
CA HIS A 444 -16.38 6.39 -22.87
C HIS A 444 -15.37 5.66 -23.78
N SER A 445 -15.61 4.39 -24.11
CA SER A 445 -14.92 3.59 -25.13
C SER A 445 -15.65 3.66 -26.48
#